data_1425a6b97e14e3a6e31cb2d3c6dc65a6
#
_entry.id   1425a6b97e14e3a6e31cb2d3c6dc65a6
#
_cell.length_a   1.000
_cell.length_b   1.000
_cell.length_c   1.000
_cell.angle_alpha   90.00
_cell.angle_beta   90.00
_cell.angle_gamma   90.00
#
_symmetry.space_group_name_H-M   'P 1'
#
loop_
_entity.id
_entity.type
_entity.pdbx_description
1 polymer ?
#
loop_
_entity_poly.entity_id
_entity_poly.type
_entity_poly.pdbx_seq_one_letter_code
_entity_poly.pdbx_strand_id
1 'polypeptide(L)'
;MLQQLIHHHSQTLRSSIPLPTLKSLTYQLLNGLLYLHSCHILHRDLKPANILITSSGIVKIGDLGLARLVYEPLQSLHTGDKVVVTIWYRAPELLMGSKHYNKAIDCWAIGCVLAELASLRPIFKGEEAKVEGKKTTGSLPFQRDQVLKILEVLGTPDGER
;
A
#
# COMPACT_ATOMS: atom_id res chain seq x y z
N MET A 1 6.07 -15.53 -1.39
CA MET A 1 5.52 -14.16 -1.31
C MET A 1 5.43 -13.74 0.15
N LEU A 2 5.54 -12.45 0.44
CA LEU A 2 5.42 -11.92 1.80
C LEU A 2 4.05 -12.26 2.43
N GLN A 3 3.00 -12.24 1.62
CA GLN A 3 1.65 -12.66 2.04
C GLN A 3 1.61 -14.10 2.57
N GLN A 4 2.35 -15.02 1.96
CA GLN A 4 2.43 -16.41 2.43
C GLN A 4 3.15 -16.51 3.78
N LEU A 5 4.19 -15.70 4.00
CA LEU A 5 4.88 -15.63 5.29
C LEU A 5 3.93 -15.15 6.40
N ILE A 6 3.20 -14.06 6.15
CA ILE A 6 2.18 -13.53 7.08
C ILE A 6 1.14 -14.59 7.39
N HIS A 7 0.59 -15.23 6.35
CA HIS A 7 -0.41 -16.27 6.51
C HIS A 7 0.13 -17.47 7.33
N HIS A 8 1.35 -17.92 7.03
CA HIS A 8 1.99 -19.04 7.75
C HIS A 8 2.16 -18.73 9.24
N HIS A 9 2.67 -17.53 9.58
CA HIS A 9 2.78 -17.11 10.98
C HIS A 9 1.42 -16.95 11.65
N SER A 10 0.43 -16.39 10.96
CA SER A 10 -0.91 -16.16 11.50
C SER A 10 -1.70 -17.47 11.72
N GLN A 11 -1.71 -18.37 10.75
CA GLN A 11 -2.60 -19.53 10.73
C GLN A 11 -1.93 -20.82 11.21
N THR A 12 -0.66 -21.03 10.85
CA THR A 12 0.05 -22.29 11.13
C THR A 12 0.83 -22.19 12.43
N LEU A 13 1.75 -21.23 12.52
CA LEU A 13 2.61 -21.09 13.70
C LEU A 13 1.90 -20.41 14.88
N ARG A 14 0.87 -19.60 14.60
CA ARG A 14 0.17 -18.77 15.59
C ARG A 14 1.12 -17.98 16.49
N SER A 15 2.18 -17.46 15.88
CA SER A 15 3.25 -16.74 16.54
C SER A 15 3.69 -15.53 15.71
N SER A 16 4.13 -14.48 16.37
CA SER A 16 4.67 -13.29 15.71
C SER A 16 5.92 -13.63 14.89
N ILE A 17 6.18 -12.85 13.85
CA ILE A 17 7.44 -12.91 13.10
C ILE A 17 8.57 -12.48 14.06
N PRO A 18 9.67 -13.23 14.16
CA PRO A 18 10.80 -12.87 15.01
C PRO A 18 11.34 -11.48 14.69
N LEU A 19 11.64 -10.68 15.72
CA LEU A 19 12.08 -9.29 15.54
C LEU A 19 13.30 -9.11 14.62
N PRO A 20 14.33 -9.98 14.65
CA PRO A 20 15.43 -9.88 13.68
C PRO A 20 14.97 -10.05 12.24
N THR A 21 14.04 -10.99 11.98
CA THR A 21 13.46 -11.20 10.66
C THR A 21 12.64 -10.00 10.22
N LEU A 22 11.79 -9.46 11.11
CA LEU A 22 11.00 -8.27 10.85
C LEU A 22 11.89 -7.07 10.47
N LYS A 23 12.97 -6.84 11.25
CA LYS A 23 13.95 -5.77 10.97
C LYS A 23 14.63 -5.96 9.61
N SER A 24 15.05 -7.20 9.29
CA SER A 24 15.70 -7.50 8.02
C SER A 24 14.76 -7.26 6.83
N LEU A 25 13.52 -7.74 6.91
CA LEU A 25 12.51 -7.52 5.88
C LEU A 25 12.20 -6.03 5.69
N THR A 26 12.04 -5.29 6.80
CA THR A 26 11.81 -3.84 6.79
C THR A 26 12.94 -3.09 6.08
N TYR A 27 14.19 -3.38 6.46
CA TYR A 27 15.37 -2.74 5.89
C TYR A 27 15.48 -2.99 4.38
N GLN A 28 15.32 -4.24 3.95
CA GLN A 28 15.39 -4.60 2.54
C GLN A 28 14.27 -3.95 1.72
N LEU A 29 13.04 -3.91 2.28
CA LEU A 29 11.90 -3.32 1.62
C LEU A 29 12.05 -1.81 1.43
N LEU A 30 12.53 -1.10 2.47
CA LEU A 30 12.81 0.34 2.39
C LEU A 30 13.94 0.65 1.40
N ASN A 31 15.00 -0.17 1.36
CA ASN A 31 16.07 -0.02 0.37
C ASN A 31 15.56 -0.24 -1.07
N GLY A 32 14.71 -1.26 -1.28
CA GLY A 32 14.08 -1.49 -2.57
C GLY A 32 13.22 -0.31 -3.02
N LEU A 33 12.41 0.25 -2.11
CA LEU A 33 11.60 1.43 -2.39
C LEU A 33 12.47 2.66 -2.69
N LEU A 34 13.52 2.88 -1.89
CA LEU A 34 14.46 3.98 -2.11
C LEU A 34 15.08 3.90 -3.51
N TYR A 35 15.49 2.71 -3.93
CA TYR A 35 16.03 2.49 -5.28
C TYR A 35 15.01 2.86 -6.37
N LEU A 36 13.77 2.38 -6.30
CA LEU A 36 12.72 2.73 -7.25
C LEU A 36 12.51 4.26 -7.30
N HIS A 37 12.41 4.89 -6.14
CA HIS A 37 12.19 6.33 -6.04
C HIS A 37 13.41 7.16 -6.51
N SER A 38 14.64 6.65 -6.38
CA SER A 38 15.84 7.29 -6.96
C SER A 38 15.86 7.21 -8.47
N CYS A 39 15.28 6.15 -9.04
CA CYS A 39 15.06 6.00 -10.48
C CYS A 39 13.80 6.72 -11.00
N HIS A 40 13.17 7.58 -10.19
CA HIS A 40 11.91 8.27 -10.52
C HIS A 40 10.74 7.32 -10.81
N ILE A 41 10.76 6.10 -10.28
CA ILE A 41 9.69 5.11 -10.46
C ILE A 41 8.78 5.13 -9.23
N LEU A 42 7.49 5.37 -9.45
CA LEU A 42 6.42 5.08 -8.50
C LEU A 42 5.84 3.69 -8.78
N HIS A 43 5.74 2.87 -7.74
CA HIS A 43 5.20 1.52 -7.88
C HIS A 43 3.67 1.49 -7.96
N ARG A 44 2.99 2.24 -7.08
CA ARG A 44 1.54 2.47 -7.03
C ARG A 44 0.66 1.27 -6.62
N ASP A 45 1.24 0.08 -6.45
CA ASP A 45 0.53 -1.14 -6.01
C ASP A 45 1.35 -1.97 -5.01
N LEU A 46 1.96 -1.30 -4.03
CA LEU A 46 2.69 -1.99 -2.97
C LEU A 46 1.72 -2.67 -2.00
N LYS A 47 1.86 -3.98 -1.88
CA LYS A 47 1.09 -4.86 -0.99
C LYS A 47 1.84 -6.16 -0.76
N PRO A 48 1.53 -6.97 0.29
CA PRO A 48 2.25 -8.22 0.57
C PRO A 48 2.29 -9.22 -0.60
N ALA A 49 1.27 -9.22 -1.46
CA ALA A 49 1.23 -10.10 -2.63
C ALA A 49 2.27 -9.74 -3.70
N ASN A 50 2.68 -8.46 -3.79
CA ASN A 50 3.65 -7.97 -4.77
C ASN A 50 5.09 -7.92 -4.21
N ILE A 51 5.30 -8.40 -2.99
CA ILE A 51 6.62 -8.49 -2.36
C ILE A 51 7.03 -9.96 -2.31
N LEU A 52 8.10 -10.28 -3.00
CA LEU A 52 8.66 -11.62 -3.10
C LEU A 52 9.78 -11.79 -2.07
N ILE A 53 9.93 -13.01 -1.56
CA ILE A 53 11.04 -13.41 -0.71
C ILE A 53 11.66 -14.66 -1.33
N THR A 54 12.96 -14.64 -1.60
CA THR A 54 13.71 -15.81 -2.06
C THR A 54 13.90 -16.81 -0.94
N SER A 55 14.31 -18.04 -1.27
CA SER A 55 14.67 -19.06 -0.27
C SER A 55 15.87 -18.66 0.60
N SER A 56 16.70 -17.74 0.12
CA SER A 56 17.81 -17.13 0.88
C SER A 56 17.42 -15.91 1.72
N GLY A 57 16.12 -15.56 1.79
CA GLY A 57 15.62 -14.45 2.59
C GLY A 57 15.77 -13.06 1.95
N ILE A 58 16.07 -12.99 0.64
CA ILE A 58 16.20 -11.71 -0.08
C ILE A 58 14.82 -11.23 -0.52
N VAL A 59 14.49 -9.97 -0.18
CA VAL A 59 13.25 -9.30 -0.58
C VAL A 59 13.40 -8.71 -1.98
N LYS A 60 12.38 -8.90 -2.80
CA LYS A 60 12.25 -8.28 -4.14
C LYS A 60 10.86 -7.67 -4.30
N ILE A 61 10.80 -6.39 -4.66
CA ILE A 61 9.57 -5.72 -5.06
C ILE A 61 9.25 -6.18 -6.49
N GLY A 62 8.05 -6.69 -6.71
CA GLY A 62 7.60 -7.22 -8.00
C GLY A 62 6.30 -6.57 -8.45
N ASP A 63 5.86 -6.94 -9.64
CA ASP A 63 4.62 -6.44 -10.29
C ASP A 63 4.62 -4.93 -10.54
N LEU A 64 5.42 -4.50 -11.50
CA LEU A 64 5.49 -3.10 -11.96
C LEU A 64 4.37 -2.74 -12.98
N GLY A 65 3.32 -3.55 -13.10
CA GLY A 65 2.24 -3.33 -14.08
C GLY A 65 1.52 -1.99 -13.94
N LEU A 66 1.48 -1.43 -12.74
CA LEU A 66 0.90 -0.11 -12.46
C LEU A 66 1.95 0.99 -12.26
N ALA A 67 3.25 0.68 -12.42
CA ALA A 67 4.32 1.65 -12.17
C ALA A 67 4.30 2.81 -13.16
N ARG A 68 4.79 3.98 -12.73
CA ARG A 68 4.93 5.19 -13.55
C ARG A 68 6.27 5.87 -13.29
N LEU A 69 6.82 6.46 -14.35
CA LEU A 69 7.93 7.41 -14.23
C LEU A 69 7.38 8.78 -13.83
N VAL A 70 8.01 9.40 -12.84
CA VAL A 70 7.60 10.68 -12.28
C VAL A 70 8.81 11.59 -12.19
N TYR A 71 8.82 12.64 -13.01
CA TYR A 71 9.88 13.63 -13.07
C TYR A 71 9.55 14.93 -12.35
N GLU A 72 8.27 15.13 -12.02
CA GLU A 72 7.76 16.33 -11.34
C GLU A 72 7.36 16.03 -9.90
N PRO A 73 7.33 17.04 -9.00
CA PRO A 73 6.97 16.85 -7.60
C PRO A 73 5.55 16.28 -7.41
N LEU A 74 4.62 16.64 -8.31
CA LEU A 74 3.24 16.16 -8.31
C LEU A 74 2.86 15.64 -9.68
N GLN A 75 2.41 14.41 -9.73
CA GLN A 75 1.91 13.76 -10.94
C GLN A 75 0.40 13.85 -11.00
N SER A 76 -0.16 14.25 -12.15
CA SER A 76 -1.59 14.15 -12.41
C SER A 76 -2.05 12.69 -12.51
N LEU A 77 -3.21 12.38 -11.95
CA LEU A 77 -3.93 11.15 -12.25
C LEU A 77 -4.40 11.20 -13.71
N HIS A 78 -3.90 10.31 -14.54
CA HIS A 78 -4.40 10.20 -15.91
C HIS A 78 -5.82 9.63 -15.93
N THR A 79 -6.68 10.22 -16.78
CA THR A 79 -8.02 9.71 -17.08
C THR A 79 -7.87 8.29 -17.64
N GLY A 80 -8.26 7.27 -16.87
CA GLY A 80 -8.10 5.86 -17.26
C GLY A 80 -7.16 5.03 -16.38
N ASP A 81 -6.48 5.62 -15.40
CA ASP A 81 -5.82 4.87 -14.33
C ASP A 81 -6.89 4.10 -13.52
N LYS A 82 -7.28 2.94 -14.03
CA LYS A 82 -8.17 2.03 -13.30
C LYS A 82 -7.41 1.53 -12.09
N VAL A 83 -7.70 2.14 -10.95
CA VAL A 83 -7.18 1.67 -9.68
C VAL A 83 -8.05 0.49 -9.23
N VAL A 84 -7.91 -0.63 -9.91
CA VAL A 84 -8.47 -1.93 -9.50
C VAL A 84 -7.46 -2.59 -8.59
N VAL A 85 -7.31 -2.06 -7.37
CA VAL A 85 -6.30 -2.56 -6.41
C VAL A 85 -6.94 -2.63 -5.05
N THR A 86 -6.56 -3.63 -4.27
CA THR A 86 -6.91 -3.74 -2.85
C THR A 86 -6.73 -2.38 -2.17
N ILE A 87 -7.83 -1.77 -1.73
CA ILE A 87 -7.86 -0.41 -1.18
C ILE A 87 -7.14 -0.27 0.17
N TRP A 88 -6.84 -1.40 0.83
CA TRP A 88 -6.30 -1.43 2.20
C TRP A 88 -4.92 -0.79 2.37
N TYR A 89 -4.16 -0.67 1.27
CA TYR A 89 -2.81 -0.08 1.23
C TYR A 89 -2.79 1.28 0.52
N ARG A 90 -3.97 1.80 0.14
CA ARG A 90 -4.09 3.06 -0.59
C ARG A 90 -3.97 4.24 0.35
N ALA A 91 -3.15 5.21 -0.04
CA ALA A 91 -2.95 6.46 0.70
C ALA A 91 -4.25 7.27 0.82
N PRO A 92 -4.47 7.96 1.96
CA PRO A 92 -5.71 8.65 2.25
C PRO A 92 -6.07 9.73 1.23
N GLU A 93 -5.09 10.46 0.69
CA GLU A 93 -5.31 11.46 -0.35
C GLU A 93 -5.93 10.86 -1.61
N LEU A 94 -5.53 9.65 -2.00
CA LEU A 94 -6.13 8.94 -3.14
C LEU A 94 -7.54 8.42 -2.85
N LEU A 95 -7.79 7.99 -1.61
CA LEU A 95 -9.13 7.57 -1.17
C LEU A 95 -10.11 8.74 -1.15
N MET A 96 -9.63 9.95 -0.82
CA MET A 96 -10.39 11.19 -0.81
C MET A 96 -10.51 11.85 -2.19
N GLY A 97 -9.96 11.23 -3.24
CA GLY A 97 -10.14 11.68 -4.62
C GLY A 97 -9.14 12.75 -5.07
N SER A 98 -7.96 12.83 -4.44
CA SER A 98 -6.89 13.69 -4.95
C SER A 98 -6.58 13.35 -6.41
N LYS A 99 -6.46 14.39 -7.23
CA LYS A 99 -6.08 14.27 -8.64
C LYS A 99 -4.55 14.29 -8.87
N HIS A 100 -3.79 14.52 -7.82
CA HIS A 100 -2.34 14.58 -7.85
C HIS A 100 -1.76 13.68 -6.77
N TYR A 101 -0.63 13.06 -7.04
CA TYR A 101 0.08 12.18 -6.11
C TYR A 101 1.60 12.30 -6.32
N ASN A 102 2.35 11.86 -5.34
CA ASN A 102 3.80 11.81 -5.35
C ASN A 102 4.31 10.50 -4.71
N LYS A 103 5.60 10.45 -4.41
CA LYS A 103 6.26 9.28 -3.78
C LYS A 103 5.65 8.87 -2.42
N ALA A 104 4.93 9.78 -1.74
CA ALA A 104 4.32 9.50 -0.43
C ALA A 104 3.29 8.37 -0.47
N ILE A 105 2.62 8.14 -1.61
CA ILE A 105 1.65 7.04 -1.74
C ILE A 105 2.28 5.66 -1.57
N ASP A 106 3.50 5.47 -2.08
CA ASP A 106 4.25 4.24 -1.91
C ASP A 106 4.79 4.11 -0.47
N CYS A 107 5.20 5.24 0.14
CA CYS A 107 5.63 5.26 1.55
C CYS A 107 4.48 4.85 2.48
N TRP A 108 3.27 5.37 2.24
CA TRP A 108 2.07 4.95 2.96
C TRP A 108 1.82 3.44 2.83
N ALA A 109 1.85 2.93 1.60
CA ALA A 109 1.64 1.51 1.33
C ALA A 109 2.66 0.62 2.06
N ILE A 110 3.95 1.01 2.06
CA ILE A 110 4.99 0.31 2.84
C ILE A 110 4.69 0.38 4.34
N GLY A 111 4.23 1.51 4.87
CA GLY A 111 3.80 1.63 6.26
C GLY A 111 2.71 0.61 6.62
N CYS A 112 1.70 0.47 5.76
CA CYS A 112 0.65 -0.54 5.91
C CYS A 112 1.20 -1.97 5.89
N VAL A 113 2.12 -2.28 4.97
CA VAL A 113 2.78 -3.59 4.88
C VAL A 113 3.59 -3.91 6.13
N LEU A 114 4.34 -2.93 6.66
CA LEU A 114 5.14 -3.11 7.88
C LEU A 114 4.25 -3.33 9.11
N ALA A 115 3.16 -2.59 9.21
CA ALA A 115 2.17 -2.79 10.27
C ALA A 115 1.52 -4.19 10.18
N GLU A 116 1.23 -4.67 8.96
CA GLU A 116 0.69 -6.01 8.75
C GLU A 116 1.71 -7.10 9.08
N LEU A 117 2.99 -6.92 8.78
CA LEU A 117 4.05 -7.83 9.21
C LEU A 117 4.14 -7.95 10.74
N ALA A 118 3.95 -6.84 11.46
CA ALA A 118 4.01 -6.82 12.92
C ALA A 118 2.75 -7.41 13.57
N SER A 119 1.56 -7.15 13.00
CA SER A 119 0.26 -7.54 13.56
C SER A 119 -0.32 -8.83 12.98
N LEU A 120 0.26 -9.35 11.88
CA LEU A 120 -0.20 -10.50 11.08
C LEU A 120 -1.60 -10.33 10.48
N ARG A 121 -2.07 -9.09 10.36
CA ARG A 121 -3.36 -8.73 9.76
C ARG A 121 -3.27 -7.33 9.12
N PRO A 122 -4.03 -7.06 8.03
CA PRO A 122 -4.11 -5.70 7.49
C PRO A 122 -4.57 -4.72 8.56
N ILE A 123 -3.83 -3.61 8.71
CA ILE A 123 -4.12 -2.60 9.74
C ILE A 123 -5.39 -1.79 9.40
N PHE A 124 -5.62 -1.51 8.11
CA PHE A 124 -6.78 -0.76 7.63
C PHE A 124 -7.59 -1.65 6.67
N LYS A 125 -8.45 -2.51 7.21
CA LYS A 125 -9.27 -3.43 6.41
C LYS A 125 -10.69 -2.88 6.28
N GLY A 126 -10.91 -2.01 5.29
CA GLY A 126 -12.21 -1.49 4.91
C GLY A 126 -12.86 -2.32 3.79
N GLU A 127 -14.16 -2.13 3.61
CA GLU A 127 -14.92 -2.70 2.50
C GLU A 127 -14.82 -1.82 1.26
N GLU A 128 -14.63 -2.44 0.11
CA GLU A 128 -14.56 -1.71 -1.16
C GLU A 128 -15.97 -1.26 -1.57
N ALA A 129 -16.13 0.03 -1.86
CA ALA A 129 -17.37 0.57 -2.36
C ALA A 129 -17.71 -0.05 -3.72
N LYS A 130 -18.84 -0.74 -3.81
CA LYS A 130 -19.35 -1.31 -5.05
C LYS A 130 -19.78 -0.20 -6.00
N VAL A 131 -19.32 -0.25 -7.24
CA VAL A 131 -19.80 0.64 -8.30
C VAL A 131 -21.17 0.14 -8.73
N GLU A 132 -22.25 0.72 -8.18
CA GLU A 132 -23.58 0.44 -8.68
C GLU A 132 -23.76 1.07 -10.07
N GLY A 133 -23.79 0.21 -11.09
CA GLY A 133 -24.46 0.28 -12.39
C GLY A 133 -24.56 1.56 -13.23
N LYS A 134 -24.07 2.72 -12.81
CA LYS A 134 -24.04 3.93 -13.64
C LYS A 134 -22.61 4.24 -14.09
N LYS A 135 -22.40 4.28 -15.41
CA LYS A 135 -21.22 4.81 -16.06
C LYS A 135 -20.99 6.25 -15.59
N THR A 136 -20.37 6.42 -14.43
CA THR A 136 -19.90 7.74 -14.00
C THR A 136 -18.57 8.00 -14.71
N THR A 137 -18.58 9.01 -15.53
CA THR A 137 -17.46 9.63 -16.18
C THR A 137 -16.26 9.76 -15.23
N GLY A 138 -15.30 8.84 -15.31
CA GLY A 138 -13.90 9.06 -14.96
C GLY A 138 -13.50 9.25 -13.50
N SER A 139 -14.41 9.40 -12.53
CA SER A 139 -14.01 9.53 -11.12
C SER A 139 -14.16 8.21 -10.37
N LEU A 140 -13.11 7.84 -9.61
CA LEU A 140 -13.18 6.70 -8.69
C LEU A 140 -14.22 6.98 -7.60
N PRO A 141 -15.03 5.98 -7.20
CA PRO A 141 -15.98 6.15 -6.10
C PRO A 141 -15.21 6.45 -4.80
N PHE A 142 -15.74 7.39 -4.01
CA PHE A 142 -15.21 7.70 -2.70
C PHE A 142 -15.26 6.45 -1.80
N GLN A 143 -14.11 6.03 -1.30
CA GLN A 143 -13.94 4.84 -0.47
C GLN A 143 -14.12 5.19 1.02
N ARG A 144 -15.37 5.58 1.40
CA ARG A 144 -15.70 6.08 2.73
C ARG A 144 -15.29 5.12 3.84
N ASP A 145 -15.62 3.84 3.71
CA ASP A 145 -15.34 2.84 4.76
C ASP A 145 -13.84 2.69 5.00
N GLN A 146 -13.05 2.66 3.94
CA GLN A 146 -11.59 2.59 4.04
C GLN A 146 -11.00 3.82 4.74
N VAL A 147 -11.52 5.02 4.47
CA VAL A 147 -11.10 6.25 5.17
C VAL A 147 -11.45 6.18 6.65
N LEU A 148 -12.65 5.73 7.00
CA LEU A 148 -13.07 5.56 8.39
C LEU A 148 -12.16 4.57 9.13
N LYS A 149 -11.76 3.45 8.50
CA LYS A 149 -10.81 2.49 9.10
C LYS A 149 -9.43 3.12 9.39
N ILE A 150 -8.97 4.04 8.55
CA ILE A 150 -7.74 4.79 8.81
C ILE A 150 -7.92 5.71 10.02
N LEU A 151 -9.02 6.47 10.07
CA LEU A 151 -9.31 7.40 11.17
C LEU A 151 -9.57 6.69 12.51
N GLU A 152 -10.18 5.50 12.49
CA GLU A 152 -10.37 4.66 13.70
C GLU A 152 -9.05 4.28 14.35
N VAL A 153 -7.98 4.08 13.58
CA VAL A 153 -6.67 3.64 14.08
C VAL A 153 -5.74 4.81 14.37
N LEU A 154 -5.69 5.81 13.48
CA LEU A 154 -4.75 6.93 13.58
C LEU A 154 -5.34 8.17 14.25
N GLY A 155 -6.64 8.20 14.49
CA GLY A 155 -7.36 9.38 14.93
C GLY A 155 -7.70 10.32 13.77
N THR A 156 -8.53 11.32 14.07
CA THR A 156 -8.83 12.42 13.15
C THR A 156 -7.76 13.49 13.27
N PRO A 157 -7.32 14.09 12.14
CA PRO A 157 -6.43 15.25 12.21
C PRO A 157 -7.10 16.37 13.02
N ASP A 158 -6.40 16.89 14.03
CA ASP A 158 -6.86 18.05 14.78
C ASP A 158 -6.91 19.26 13.83
N GLY A 159 -8.04 19.95 13.80
CA GLY A 159 -8.30 21.08 12.89
C GLY A 159 -7.53 22.36 13.20
N GLU A 160 -6.52 22.28 14.08
CA GLU A 160 -5.65 23.39 14.45
C GLU A 160 -4.26 23.21 13.84
N ARG A 161 -4.09 23.61 12.57
CA ARG A 161 -2.80 24.12 12.01
C ARG A 161 -3.05 25.03 10.82
#